data_4b94c29cebbd0478133945d2e5fbd4b6
#
_entry.id   4b94c29cebbd0478133945d2e5fbd4b6
#
_cell.length_a   1.000
_cell.length_b   1.000
_cell.length_c   1.000
_cell.angle_alpha   90.00
_cell.angle_beta   90.00
_cell.angle_gamma   90.00
#
_symmetry.space_group_name_H-M   'P 1'
#
loop_
_entity.id
_entity.type
_entity.pdbx_description
1 polymer ?
#
loop_
_entity_poly.entity_id
_entity_poly.type
_entity_poly.pdbx_seq_one_letter_code
_entity_poly.pdbx_strand_id
1 'polypeptide(L)'
;EKNFVWNLTQEKRNTNRHDGMYVFGDYCYVSYGLRPNSDEKKAKGEFKKEDLISEFQDDIPRRKYIEAKDIYRYKINKIRFLEYGTDRSPAKLVRPTFKEWFDISKLYFNRLGILVGTFDYDNKYLHNDSIIGAALWKDLNGVENKSITSSIKKFSTMSRFEMEQLSESVDLRFLLGIMNSKYASVLLTNLRGGDYHIYPEHIRNIPIPTATVEQQSVIIALVEKILNTKRINPAADTSMIESEIDAEVYRLYGLSDDEIKIVEGR
;
A
#
# COMPACT_ATOMS: atom_id res chain seq x y z
N GLU A 1 27.75 9.20 -2.26
CA GLU A 1 26.47 8.76 -2.88
C GLU A 1 25.36 8.56 -1.83
N LYS A 2 25.57 7.75 -0.77
CA LYS A 2 24.57 7.55 0.31
C LYS A 2 24.22 8.85 1.04
N ASN A 3 25.17 9.74 1.26
CA ASN A 3 24.97 11.03 1.92
C ASN A 3 24.18 12.03 1.05
N PHE A 4 24.32 11.97 -0.27
CA PHE A 4 23.63 12.87 -1.18
C PHE A 4 22.12 12.59 -1.24
N VAL A 5 21.73 11.34 -1.39
CA VAL A 5 20.31 10.93 -1.37
C VAL A 5 19.70 11.13 0.03
N TRP A 6 20.48 10.95 1.10
CA TRP A 6 20.06 11.25 2.48
C TRP A 6 19.80 12.75 2.66
N ASN A 7 20.67 13.61 2.14
CA ASN A 7 20.49 15.07 2.21
C ASN A 7 19.24 15.51 1.44
N LEU A 8 18.99 14.96 0.24
CA LEU A 8 17.76 15.20 -0.52
C LEU A 8 16.49 14.84 0.27
N THR A 9 16.51 13.70 0.98
CA THR A 9 15.37 13.29 1.82
C THR A 9 15.23 14.15 3.07
N GLN A 10 16.32 14.58 3.68
CA GLN A 10 16.31 15.46 4.87
C GLN A 10 15.97 16.91 4.51
N GLU A 11 16.50 17.44 3.44
CA GLU A 11 16.17 18.81 2.98
C GLU A 11 14.70 18.89 2.59
N LYS A 12 14.17 17.90 1.85
CA LYS A 12 12.74 17.82 1.50
C LYS A 12 11.82 17.47 2.69
N ARG A 13 12.34 16.91 3.79
CA ARG A 13 11.60 16.72 5.06
C ARG A 13 11.54 17.98 5.91
N ASN A 14 12.60 18.79 5.86
CA ASN A 14 12.70 20.04 6.64
C ASN A 14 12.03 21.22 5.93
N THR A 15 11.74 21.13 4.63
CA THR A 15 10.84 22.07 3.97
C THR A 15 9.46 21.90 4.58
N ASN A 16 8.95 22.98 5.13
CA ASN A 16 7.65 23.03 5.77
C ASN A 16 6.58 22.39 4.89
N ARG A 17 5.56 21.75 5.48
CA ARG A 17 4.36 21.24 4.80
C ARG A 17 3.67 22.27 3.89
N HIS A 18 4.08 23.52 3.96
CA HIS A 18 3.66 24.61 3.08
C HIS A 18 4.29 24.59 1.68
N ASP A 19 5.31 23.75 1.42
CA ASP A 19 6.02 23.69 0.14
C ASP A 19 5.46 22.63 -0.83
N GLY A 20 4.21 22.26 -0.68
CA GLY A 20 3.53 21.37 -1.65
C GLY A 20 3.92 19.89 -1.53
N MET A 21 4.33 19.42 -0.33
CA MET A 21 4.67 18.02 -0.11
C MET A 21 4.04 17.48 1.19
N TYR A 22 3.37 16.34 1.08
CA TYR A 22 2.82 15.57 2.18
C TYR A 22 3.51 14.22 2.27
N VAL A 23 3.28 13.44 3.32
CA VAL A 23 3.71 12.05 3.36
C VAL A 23 2.57 11.11 2.97
N PHE A 24 2.89 9.93 2.49
CA PHE A 24 1.89 8.93 2.07
C PHE A 24 0.84 8.65 3.16
N GLY A 25 1.25 8.65 4.43
CA GLY A 25 0.35 8.47 5.57
C GLY A 25 -0.64 9.60 5.82
N ASP A 26 -0.42 10.80 5.25
CA ASP A 26 -1.39 11.90 5.30
C ASP A 26 -2.56 11.67 4.34
N TYR A 27 -2.34 10.94 3.23
CA TYR A 27 -3.38 10.55 2.28
C TYR A 27 -4.05 9.22 2.63
N CYS A 28 -3.29 8.28 3.23
CA CYS A 28 -3.73 6.91 3.43
C CYS A 28 -3.60 6.42 4.86
N TYR A 29 -4.63 5.75 5.35
CA TYR A 29 -4.47 4.84 6.47
C TYR A 29 -3.69 3.61 6.01
N VAL A 30 -2.62 3.27 6.74
CA VAL A 30 -1.72 2.17 6.38
C VAL A 30 -1.70 1.17 7.53
N SER A 31 -2.00 -0.09 7.24
CA SER A 31 -2.07 -1.15 8.27
C SER A 31 -1.74 -2.52 7.70
N TYR A 32 -1.45 -3.44 8.60
CA TYR A 32 -1.43 -4.86 8.27
C TYR A 32 -2.84 -5.44 8.13
N GLY A 33 -2.93 -6.61 7.51
CA GLY A 33 -4.12 -7.42 7.47
C GLY A 33 -4.36 -8.24 8.75
N LEU A 34 -5.24 -9.22 8.62
CA LEU A 34 -5.60 -10.13 9.71
C LEU A 34 -4.50 -11.19 9.95
N ARG A 35 -4.52 -11.81 11.13
CA ARG A 35 -3.74 -13.02 11.40
C ARG A 35 -4.70 -14.19 11.57
N PRO A 36 -4.79 -15.10 10.60
CA PRO A 36 -5.86 -16.10 10.52
C PRO A 36 -5.59 -17.36 11.37
N ASN A 37 -4.72 -17.29 12.35
CA ASN A 37 -4.54 -18.35 13.32
C ASN A 37 -5.53 -18.19 14.47
N SER A 38 -5.92 -19.31 15.10
CA SER A 38 -6.76 -19.29 16.30
C SER A 38 -6.05 -18.59 17.48
N ASP A 39 -6.80 -17.76 18.19
CA ASP A 39 -6.32 -17.12 19.41
C ASP A 39 -6.29 -18.13 20.56
N GLU A 40 -5.15 -18.29 21.24
CA GLU A 40 -4.98 -19.24 22.35
C GLU A 40 -5.96 -19.00 23.51
N LYS A 41 -6.34 -17.75 23.75
CA LYS A 41 -7.28 -17.38 24.81
C LYS A 41 -8.72 -17.63 24.43
N LYS A 42 -9.06 -17.38 23.14
CA LYS A 42 -10.43 -17.47 22.64
C LYS A 42 -10.78 -18.86 22.11
N ALA A 43 -9.83 -19.54 21.49
CA ALA A 43 -10.05 -20.78 20.75
C ALA A 43 -9.06 -21.90 21.07
N LYS A 44 -8.14 -21.70 22.01
CA LYS A 44 -7.20 -22.74 22.52
C LYS A 44 -6.51 -23.56 21.41
N GLY A 45 -6.14 -22.93 20.30
CA GLY A 45 -5.53 -23.65 19.17
C GLY A 45 -6.51 -24.54 18.40
N GLU A 46 -7.82 -24.29 18.45
CA GLU A 46 -8.89 -25.07 17.81
C GLU A 46 -8.68 -25.30 16.31
N PHE A 47 -8.02 -24.34 15.63
CA PHE A 47 -7.72 -24.42 14.20
C PHE A 47 -6.41 -23.72 13.87
N LYS A 48 -5.83 -24.13 12.74
CA LYS A 48 -4.69 -23.47 12.10
C LYS A 48 -5.17 -22.60 10.94
N LYS A 49 -4.30 -21.75 10.43
CA LYS A 49 -4.54 -20.91 9.27
C LYS A 49 -5.02 -21.75 8.06
N GLU A 50 -4.40 -22.89 7.85
CA GLU A 50 -4.66 -23.76 6.70
C GLU A 50 -6.09 -24.35 6.73
N ASP A 51 -6.67 -24.51 7.90
CA ASP A 51 -8.05 -25.01 8.09
C ASP A 51 -9.12 -24.02 7.62
N LEU A 52 -8.74 -22.74 7.52
CA LEU A 52 -9.64 -21.65 7.09
C LEU A 52 -9.54 -21.31 5.61
N ILE A 53 -8.47 -21.76 4.91
CA ILE A 53 -8.19 -21.37 3.53
C ILE A 53 -8.61 -22.48 2.58
N SER A 54 -9.33 -22.08 1.53
CA SER A 54 -9.66 -22.95 0.39
C SER A 54 -9.14 -22.34 -0.92
N GLU A 55 -8.80 -23.22 -1.86
CA GLU A 55 -8.47 -22.84 -3.23
C GLU A 55 -9.73 -22.49 -4.04
N PHE A 56 -10.90 -22.92 -3.56
CA PHE A 56 -12.18 -22.78 -4.25
C PHE A 56 -13.24 -22.22 -3.30
N GLN A 57 -14.26 -21.58 -3.87
CA GLN A 57 -15.49 -21.26 -3.15
C GLN A 57 -16.27 -22.56 -2.91
N ASP A 58 -16.70 -22.77 -1.69
CA ASP A 58 -17.51 -23.89 -1.22
C ASP A 58 -18.76 -23.39 -0.47
N ASP A 59 -19.47 -24.27 0.21
CA ASP A 59 -20.69 -23.93 0.96
C ASP A 59 -20.41 -23.16 2.27
N ILE A 60 -19.14 -23.08 2.69
CA ILE A 60 -18.72 -22.28 3.84
C ILE A 60 -18.67 -20.81 3.45
N PRO A 61 -19.19 -19.88 4.27
CA PRO A 61 -19.02 -18.44 4.03
C PRO A 61 -17.53 -18.08 3.91
N ARG A 62 -17.11 -17.63 2.72
CA ARG A 62 -15.73 -17.28 2.43
C ARG A 62 -15.64 -15.94 1.69
N ARG A 63 -14.52 -15.26 1.88
CA ARG A 63 -14.17 -14.07 1.10
C ARG A 63 -12.87 -14.30 0.34
N LYS A 64 -12.72 -13.65 -0.80
CA LYS A 64 -11.47 -13.64 -1.55
C LYS A 64 -10.31 -13.20 -0.66
N TYR A 65 -9.21 -13.93 -0.71
CA TYR A 65 -8.05 -13.78 0.16
C TYR A 65 -6.75 -13.87 -0.62
N ILE A 66 -5.80 -13.00 -0.28
CA ILE A 66 -4.48 -12.93 -0.91
C ILE A 66 -3.37 -13.07 0.12
N GLU A 67 -2.25 -13.63 -0.31
CA GLU A 67 -1.02 -13.77 0.48
C GLU A 67 0.13 -12.99 -0.17
N ALA A 68 1.14 -12.61 0.63
CA ALA A 68 2.25 -11.79 0.15
C ALA A 68 3.03 -12.41 -1.02
N LYS A 69 3.13 -13.73 -1.07
CA LYS A 69 3.79 -14.46 -2.17
C LYS A 69 3.10 -14.31 -3.52
N ASP A 70 1.85 -13.87 -3.52
CA ASP A 70 1.04 -13.71 -4.72
C ASP A 70 0.99 -12.26 -5.22
N ILE A 71 1.57 -11.31 -4.46
CA ILE A 71 1.63 -9.90 -4.82
C ILE A 71 2.87 -9.64 -5.68
N TYR A 72 2.64 -9.06 -6.84
CA TYR A 72 3.65 -8.57 -7.76
C TYR A 72 3.33 -7.13 -8.15
N ARG A 73 4.28 -6.46 -8.76
CA ARG A 73 4.06 -5.12 -9.27
C ARG A 73 2.89 -5.11 -10.24
N TYR A 74 1.85 -4.34 -9.90
CA TYR A 74 0.60 -4.17 -10.66
C TYR A 74 -0.24 -5.44 -10.86
N LYS A 75 0.01 -6.53 -10.14
CA LYS A 75 -0.83 -7.74 -10.27
C LYS A 75 -0.86 -8.61 -9.02
N ILE A 76 -1.92 -9.42 -8.93
CA ILE A 76 -2.08 -10.51 -7.97
C ILE A 76 -2.12 -11.82 -8.78
N ASN A 77 -1.18 -12.74 -8.51
CA ASN A 77 -1.07 -13.99 -9.27
C ASN A 77 -2.09 -15.04 -8.85
N LYS A 78 -2.45 -15.08 -7.56
CA LYS A 78 -3.35 -16.13 -7.06
C LYS A 78 -4.28 -15.54 -6.01
N ILE A 79 -5.55 -15.86 -6.15
CA ILE A 79 -6.60 -15.55 -5.19
C ILE A 79 -7.06 -16.86 -4.57
N ARG A 80 -7.20 -16.88 -3.25
CA ARG A 80 -7.77 -17.94 -2.44
C ARG A 80 -9.05 -17.46 -1.78
N PHE A 81 -9.65 -18.31 -0.99
CA PHE A 81 -10.87 -18.03 -0.24
C PHE A 81 -10.62 -18.34 1.22
N LEU A 82 -10.76 -17.33 2.07
CA LEU A 82 -10.64 -17.46 3.53
C LEU A 82 -12.03 -17.51 4.13
N GLU A 83 -12.28 -18.47 5.03
CA GLU A 83 -13.47 -18.52 5.85
C GLU A 83 -13.67 -17.21 6.59
N TYR A 84 -14.85 -16.61 6.45
CA TYR A 84 -15.16 -15.31 7.04
C TYR A 84 -16.67 -15.14 7.23
N GLY A 85 -17.07 -14.75 8.43
CA GLY A 85 -18.49 -14.63 8.80
C GLY A 85 -19.04 -15.92 9.45
N THR A 86 -18.18 -16.74 10.02
CA THR A 86 -18.52 -17.94 10.78
C THR A 86 -18.19 -17.76 12.27
N ASP A 87 -18.50 -18.77 13.09
CA ASP A 87 -18.16 -18.78 14.53
C ASP A 87 -16.64 -18.84 14.77
N ARG A 88 -15.86 -19.30 13.80
CA ARG A 88 -14.39 -19.32 13.87
C ARG A 88 -13.77 -18.00 13.42
N SER A 89 -14.21 -17.48 12.28
CA SER A 89 -13.60 -16.33 11.64
C SER A 89 -14.63 -15.23 11.33
N PRO A 90 -14.40 -13.97 11.75
CA PRO A 90 -13.17 -13.42 12.35
C PRO A 90 -13.08 -13.50 13.88
N ALA A 91 -14.13 -13.99 14.58
CA ALA A 91 -14.28 -13.84 16.04
C ALA A 91 -13.15 -14.46 16.86
N LYS A 92 -12.67 -15.64 16.46
CA LYS A 92 -11.63 -16.40 17.17
C LYS A 92 -10.21 -16.22 16.64
N LEU A 93 -9.99 -15.29 15.71
CA LEU A 93 -8.66 -15.02 15.16
C LEU A 93 -7.78 -14.26 16.15
N VAL A 94 -6.47 -14.52 16.09
CA VAL A 94 -5.44 -13.79 16.86
C VAL A 94 -5.53 -12.29 16.61
N ARG A 95 -5.67 -11.89 15.34
CA ARG A 95 -5.89 -10.51 14.92
C ARG A 95 -6.95 -10.50 13.83
N PRO A 96 -8.21 -10.22 14.17
CA PRO A 96 -9.28 -10.19 13.17
C PRO A 96 -9.22 -8.94 12.29
N THR A 97 -8.54 -7.86 12.75
CA THR A 97 -8.64 -6.51 12.18
C THR A 97 -10.12 -6.03 12.28
N PHE A 98 -10.48 -4.91 11.73
CA PHE A 98 -11.86 -4.45 11.73
C PHE A 98 -12.48 -4.67 10.33
N LYS A 99 -13.79 -4.92 10.30
CA LYS A 99 -14.51 -5.37 9.10
C LYS A 99 -14.41 -4.33 7.97
N GLU A 100 -14.60 -3.07 8.29
CA GLU A 100 -14.63 -1.94 7.34
C GLU A 100 -13.31 -1.83 6.57
N TRP A 101 -12.18 -2.24 7.18
CA TRP A 101 -10.89 -2.32 6.51
C TRP A 101 -10.88 -3.22 5.28
N PHE A 102 -11.70 -4.25 5.28
CA PHE A 102 -11.80 -5.19 4.17
C PHE A 102 -12.93 -4.87 3.20
N ASP A 103 -13.73 -3.85 3.47
CA ASP A 103 -14.87 -3.47 2.66
C ASP A 103 -14.61 -2.24 1.75
N ILE A 104 -13.37 -1.74 1.77
CA ILE A 104 -12.91 -0.59 0.96
C ILE A 104 -11.80 -0.99 0.00
N SER A 105 -11.63 -0.23 -1.08
CA SER A 105 -10.53 -0.40 -2.03
C SER A 105 -9.18 -0.02 -1.42
N LYS A 106 -8.13 -0.74 -1.78
CA LYS A 106 -6.79 -0.58 -1.20
C LYS A 106 -5.68 -0.80 -2.20
N LEU A 107 -4.54 -0.21 -1.88
CA LEU A 107 -3.24 -0.67 -2.35
C LEU A 107 -2.72 -1.77 -1.42
N TYR A 108 -2.03 -2.74 -1.98
CA TYR A 108 -1.36 -3.81 -1.26
C TYR A 108 0.13 -3.79 -1.55
N PHE A 109 0.94 -3.84 -0.52
CA PHE A 109 2.40 -3.84 -0.61
C PHE A 109 2.99 -5.07 0.09
N ASN A 110 4.10 -5.57 -0.46
CA ASN A 110 4.90 -6.61 0.18
C ASN A 110 5.60 -6.08 1.44
N ARG A 111 6.13 -7.01 2.25
CA ARG A 111 6.88 -6.70 3.48
C ARG A 111 8.36 -7.02 3.41
N LEU A 112 8.85 -7.58 2.32
CA LEU A 112 10.23 -8.07 2.20
C LEU A 112 10.85 -7.63 0.89
N GLY A 113 12.10 -7.21 0.94
CA GLY A 113 12.90 -6.94 -0.24
C GLY A 113 12.58 -5.62 -0.94
N ILE A 114 12.47 -5.66 -2.26
CA ILE A 114 12.12 -4.49 -3.07
C ILE A 114 10.63 -4.22 -2.95
N LEU A 115 10.25 -2.95 -2.88
CA LEU A 115 8.84 -2.55 -2.83
C LEU A 115 8.13 -2.96 -4.11
N VAL A 116 7.06 -3.68 -3.96
CA VAL A 116 6.08 -3.94 -5.03
C VAL A 116 4.68 -3.65 -4.51
N GLY A 117 3.90 -2.97 -5.33
CA GLY A 117 2.53 -2.61 -5.01
C GLY A 117 1.56 -3.06 -6.10
N THR A 118 0.35 -3.36 -5.70
CA THR A 118 -0.78 -3.62 -6.59
C THR A 118 -2.05 -2.99 -6.06
N PHE A 119 -3.07 -2.94 -6.88
CA PHE A 119 -4.34 -2.30 -6.59
C PHE A 119 -5.49 -3.32 -6.64
N ASP A 120 -6.43 -3.12 -5.75
CA ASP A 120 -7.67 -3.89 -5.72
C ASP A 120 -8.82 -3.01 -6.24
N TYR A 121 -9.26 -3.17 -7.44
CA TYR A 121 -10.38 -2.38 -7.96
C TYR A 121 -11.65 -2.53 -7.09
N ASP A 122 -12.32 -3.71 -7.19
CA ASP A 122 -13.61 -3.94 -6.55
C ASP A 122 -13.65 -5.25 -5.75
N ASN A 123 -12.52 -5.92 -5.63
CA ASN A 123 -12.48 -7.26 -5.04
C ASN A 123 -12.42 -7.26 -3.52
N LYS A 124 -11.97 -6.16 -2.90
CA LYS A 124 -11.97 -5.98 -1.44
C LYS A 124 -11.41 -7.20 -0.71
N TYR A 125 -10.18 -7.58 -1.08
CA TYR A 125 -9.56 -8.79 -0.58
C TYR A 125 -9.31 -8.75 0.92
N LEU A 126 -9.58 -9.86 1.58
CA LEU A 126 -8.92 -10.18 2.84
C LEU A 126 -7.44 -10.40 2.56
N HIS A 127 -6.59 -9.96 3.47
CA HIS A 127 -5.15 -10.18 3.38
C HIS A 127 -4.55 -10.39 4.78
N ASN A 128 -3.45 -11.13 4.84
CA ASN A 128 -2.79 -11.41 6.10
C ASN A 128 -1.83 -10.28 6.53
N ASP A 129 -1.24 -10.45 7.70
CA ASP A 129 -0.27 -9.52 8.29
C ASP A 129 1.12 -9.56 7.62
N SER A 130 1.30 -10.37 6.57
CA SER A 130 2.47 -10.32 5.68
C SER A 130 2.29 -9.34 4.51
N ILE A 131 1.13 -8.69 4.43
CA ILE A 131 0.81 -7.64 3.45
C ILE A 131 0.54 -6.35 4.21
N ILE A 132 1.04 -5.24 3.67
CA ILE A 132 0.68 -3.89 4.11
C ILE A 132 -0.40 -3.38 3.16
N GLY A 133 -1.57 -3.09 3.71
CA GLY A 133 -2.66 -2.42 3.00
C GLY A 133 -2.61 -0.91 3.21
N ALA A 134 -3.04 -0.15 2.21
CA ALA A 134 -3.22 1.30 2.30
C ALA A 134 -4.52 1.72 1.61
N ALA A 135 -5.36 2.48 2.29
CA ALA A 135 -6.62 3.02 1.78
C ALA A 135 -6.71 4.51 2.07
N LEU A 136 -7.40 5.25 1.21
CA LEU A 136 -7.58 6.68 1.42
C LEU A 136 -8.35 6.95 2.72
N TRP A 137 -7.98 8.00 3.43
CA TRP A 137 -8.65 8.38 4.68
C TRP A 137 -10.13 8.67 4.46
N LYS A 138 -10.52 9.25 3.32
CA LYS A 138 -11.92 9.52 2.96
C LYS A 138 -12.79 8.26 2.92
N ASP A 139 -12.22 7.12 2.51
CA ASP A 139 -12.93 5.84 2.41
C ASP A 139 -13.20 5.22 3.80
N LEU A 140 -12.56 5.75 4.84
CA LEU A 140 -12.77 5.39 6.25
C LEU A 140 -13.58 6.43 7.02
N ASN A 141 -14.17 7.43 6.35
CA ASN A 141 -14.99 8.44 7.00
C ASN A 141 -16.12 7.76 7.82
N GLY A 142 -16.31 8.23 9.05
CA GLY A 142 -17.29 7.67 9.99
C GLY A 142 -16.91 6.33 10.64
N VAL A 143 -15.82 5.68 10.24
CA VAL A 143 -15.37 4.44 10.87
C VAL A 143 -14.64 4.74 12.18
N GLU A 144 -15.20 4.28 13.28
CA GLU A 144 -14.57 4.38 14.60
C GLU A 144 -13.90 3.06 14.99
N ASN A 145 -12.58 3.09 15.15
CA ASN A 145 -11.81 1.92 15.55
C ASN A 145 -10.55 2.32 16.32
N LYS A 146 -10.20 1.55 17.36
CA LYS A 146 -9.01 1.77 18.20
C LYS A 146 -7.70 1.78 17.38
N SER A 147 -7.62 0.96 16.33
CA SER A 147 -6.42 0.92 15.47
C SER A 147 -6.24 2.22 14.69
N ILE A 148 -7.33 2.79 14.19
CA ILE A 148 -7.35 4.09 13.51
C ILE A 148 -6.92 5.19 14.48
N THR A 149 -7.58 5.30 15.63
CA THR A 149 -7.27 6.30 16.66
C THR A 149 -5.80 6.21 17.12
N SER A 150 -5.31 4.99 17.35
CA SER A 150 -3.92 4.77 17.74
C SER A 150 -2.93 5.14 16.64
N SER A 151 -3.28 4.88 15.37
CA SER A 151 -2.45 5.25 14.22
C SER A 151 -2.32 6.76 14.10
N ILE A 152 -3.44 7.48 14.19
CA ILE A 152 -3.46 8.95 14.14
C ILE A 152 -2.60 9.52 15.28
N LYS A 153 -2.87 9.09 16.52
CA LYS A 153 -2.12 9.57 17.71
C LYS A 153 -0.62 9.36 17.61
N LYS A 154 -0.20 8.23 17.01
CA LYS A 154 1.22 7.84 16.99
C LYS A 154 1.98 8.44 15.80
N PHE A 155 1.35 8.59 14.65
CA PHE A 155 2.03 8.83 13.39
C PHE A 155 1.62 10.11 12.68
N SER A 156 0.47 10.71 13.02
CA SER A 156 -0.01 11.90 12.33
C SER A 156 0.27 13.17 13.12
N THR A 157 0.53 14.24 12.39
CA THR A 157 0.54 15.63 12.91
C THR A 157 -0.67 16.42 12.39
N MET A 158 -1.49 15.80 11.52
CA MET A 158 -2.75 16.33 11.03
C MET A 158 -3.92 15.70 11.79
N SER A 159 -5.01 16.44 11.91
CA SER A 159 -6.27 15.87 12.39
C SER A 159 -6.84 14.87 11.37
N ARG A 160 -7.71 13.97 11.83
CA ARG A 160 -8.40 13.03 10.96
C ARG A 160 -9.18 13.74 9.85
N PHE A 161 -9.88 14.80 10.20
CA PHE A 161 -10.66 15.60 9.25
C PHE A 161 -9.79 16.19 8.14
N GLU A 162 -8.62 16.77 8.48
CA GLU A 162 -7.69 17.29 7.47
C GLU A 162 -7.16 16.20 6.54
N MET A 163 -6.87 15.01 7.07
CA MET A 163 -6.43 13.87 6.24
C MET A 163 -7.55 13.34 5.34
N GLU A 164 -8.78 13.27 5.84
CA GLU A 164 -9.95 12.91 5.03
C GLU A 164 -10.14 13.90 3.87
N GLN A 165 -10.09 15.21 4.14
CA GLN A 165 -10.19 16.24 3.11
C GLN A 165 -9.01 16.19 2.12
N LEU A 166 -7.77 16.04 2.61
CA LEU A 166 -6.60 15.94 1.76
C LEU A 166 -6.71 14.75 0.82
N SER A 167 -7.19 13.61 1.30
CA SER A 167 -7.32 12.39 0.52
C SER A 167 -8.36 12.46 -0.60
N GLU A 168 -9.27 13.46 -0.59
CA GLU A 168 -10.16 13.73 -1.72
C GLU A 168 -9.41 14.19 -2.99
N SER A 169 -8.24 14.78 -2.81
CA SER A 169 -7.45 15.34 -3.91
C SER A 169 -6.63 14.33 -4.70
N VAL A 170 -6.61 13.05 -4.30
CA VAL A 170 -5.77 12.02 -4.93
C VAL A 170 -6.53 10.74 -5.26
N ASP A 171 -6.01 10.02 -6.25
CA ASP A 171 -6.47 8.68 -6.64
C ASP A 171 -5.45 7.62 -6.20
N LEU A 172 -5.93 6.44 -5.78
CA LEU A 172 -5.06 5.32 -5.39
C LEU A 172 -4.14 4.86 -6.54
N ARG A 173 -4.57 4.99 -7.80
CA ARG A 173 -3.74 4.62 -8.97
C ARG A 173 -2.59 5.59 -9.16
N PHE A 174 -2.79 6.88 -8.91
CA PHE A 174 -1.71 7.87 -8.88
C PHE A 174 -0.67 7.51 -7.82
N LEU A 175 -1.13 7.24 -6.59
CA LEU A 175 -0.25 6.81 -5.50
C LEU A 175 0.46 5.50 -5.82
N LEU A 176 -0.20 4.53 -6.47
CA LEU A 176 0.41 3.28 -6.90
C LEU A 176 1.55 3.51 -7.91
N GLY A 177 1.34 4.41 -8.88
CA GLY A 177 2.39 4.78 -9.84
C GLY A 177 3.63 5.31 -9.14
N ILE A 178 3.46 6.24 -8.21
CA ILE A 178 4.57 6.76 -7.40
C ILE A 178 5.24 5.63 -6.60
N MET A 179 4.46 4.83 -5.87
CA MET A 179 4.98 3.80 -4.97
C MET A 179 5.72 2.67 -5.70
N ASN A 180 5.36 2.38 -6.94
CA ASN A 180 6.06 1.41 -7.78
C ASN A 180 7.25 1.98 -8.56
N SER A 181 7.49 3.29 -8.52
CA SER A 181 8.61 3.91 -9.22
C SER A 181 9.98 3.52 -8.64
N LYS A 182 11.01 3.68 -9.46
CA LYS A 182 12.40 3.52 -9.00
C LYS A 182 12.73 4.52 -7.89
N TYR A 183 12.23 5.74 -7.99
CA TYR A 183 12.50 6.77 -6.99
C TYR A 183 11.91 6.41 -5.62
N ALA A 184 10.66 5.93 -5.56
CA ALA A 184 10.09 5.44 -4.30
C ALA A 184 10.89 4.27 -3.70
N SER A 185 11.45 3.40 -4.53
CA SER A 185 12.32 2.31 -4.06
C SER A 185 13.61 2.83 -3.42
N VAL A 186 14.20 3.90 -3.98
CA VAL A 186 15.38 4.58 -3.39
C VAL A 186 15.00 5.25 -2.07
N LEU A 187 13.89 6.00 -2.03
CA LEU A 187 13.39 6.63 -0.81
C LEU A 187 13.16 5.61 0.30
N LEU A 188 12.49 4.50 -0.02
CA LEU A 188 12.22 3.43 0.93
C LEU A 188 13.51 2.78 1.45
N THR A 189 14.50 2.56 0.59
CA THR A 189 15.79 1.98 0.99
C THR A 189 16.47 2.86 2.02
N ASN A 190 16.43 4.17 1.85
CA ASN A 190 16.97 5.14 2.81
C ASN A 190 16.18 5.14 4.13
N LEU A 191 14.83 5.07 4.05
CA LEU A 191 13.97 5.04 5.23
C LEU A 191 14.16 3.77 6.07
N ARG A 192 14.51 2.64 5.45
CA ARG A 192 14.75 1.36 6.15
C ARG A 192 16.11 1.30 6.86
N GLY A 193 17.09 2.11 6.45
CA GLY A 193 18.40 2.09 7.07
C GLY A 193 19.15 0.76 6.95
N GLY A 194 18.84 -0.04 5.90
CA GLY A 194 19.45 -1.36 5.66
C GLY A 194 18.63 -2.56 6.16
N ASP A 195 17.50 -2.35 6.84
CA ASP A 195 16.58 -3.45 7.18
C ASP A 195 15.97 -4.03 5.89
N TYR A 196 15.90 -5.35 5.82
CA TYR A 196 15.28 -6.06 4.71
C TYR A 196 13.73 -6.01 4.77
N HIS A 197 13.17 -5.76 5.95
CA HIS A 197 11.74 -5.68 6.15
C HIS A 197 11.18 -4.30 5.82
N ILE A 198 9.98 -4.30 5.26
CA ILE A 198 9.16 -3.12 5.04
C ILE A 198 8.08 -3.10 6.11
N TYR A 199 8.00 -1.99 6.85
CA TYR A 199 6.98 -1.77 7.88
C TYR A 199 6.00 -0.68 7.43
N PRO A 200 4.76 -0.67 7.97
CA PRO A 200 3.80 0.40 7.67
C PRO A 200 4.34 1.80 7.88
N GLU A 201 5.23 2.00 8.85
CA GLU A 201 5.85 3.30 9.11
C GLU A 201 6.79 3.75 7.99
N HIS A 202 7.48 2.82 7.32
CA HIS A 202 8.32 3.16 6.16
C HIS A 202 7.44 3.66 5.01
N ILE A 203 6.32 2.97 4.74
CA ILE A 203 5.35 3.37 3.71
C ILE A 203 4.74 4.73 4.04
N ARG A 204 4.29 4.95 5.29
CA ARG A 204 3.69 6.24 5.72
C ARG A 204 4.61 7.43 5.50
N ASN A 205 5.91 7.23 5.65
CA ASN A 205 6.89 8.30 5.61
C ASN A 205 7.44 8.61 4.21
N ILE A 206 6.98 7.93 3.15
CA ILE A 206 7.35 8.29 1.78
C ILE A 206 6.73 9.64 1.46
N PRO A 207 7.56 10.67 1.12
CA PRO A 207 7.03 11.98 0.73
C PRO A 207 6.30 11.86 -0.61
N ILE A 208 5.13 12.51 -0.69
CA ILE A 208 4.29 12.56 -1.89
C ILE A 208 4.09 14.02 -2.27
N PRO A 209 4.52 14.47 -3.44
CA PRO A 209 4.31 15.84 -3.89
C PRO A 209 2.83 16.07 -4.22
N THR A 210 2.36 17.28 -3.97
CA THR A 210 1.06 17.70 -4.50
C THR A 210 1.12 17.74 -6.02
N ALA A 211 0.06 17.27 -6.65
CA ALA A 211 -0.04 17.22 -8.11
C ALA A 211 -1.39 17.76 -8.57
N THR A 212 -1.39 18.49 -9.68
CA THR A 212 -2.66 18.91 -10.31
C THR A 212 -3.42 17.69 -10.86
N VAL A 213 -4.70 17.88 -11.16
CA VAL A 213 -5.53 16.82 -11.76
C VAL A 213 -4.91 16.33 -13.08
N GLU A 214 -4.35 17.24 -13.87
CA GLU A 214 -3.70 16.92 -15.15
C GLU A 214 -2.44 16.06 -14.93
N GLN A 215 -1.60 16.42 -13.97
CA GLN A 215 -0.39 15.65 -13.63
C GLN A 215 -0.75 14.25 -13.11
N GLN A 216 -1.77 14.15 -12.26
CA GLN A 216 -2.25 12.86 -11.79
C GLN A 216 -2.80 12.00 -12.93
N SER A 217 -3.59 12.61 -13.85
CA SER A 217 -4.25 11.90 -14.94
C SER A 217 -3.28 11.18 -15.87
N VAL A 218 -2.08 11.75 -16.11
CA VAL A 218 -1.03 11.10 -16.91
C VAL A 218 -0.56 9.81 -16.25
N ILE A 219 -0.21 9.87 -14.96
CA ILE A 219 0.25 8.68 -14.22
C ILE A 219 -0.88 7.66 -14.07
N ILE A 220 -2.10 8.10 -13.78
CA ILE A 220 -3.29 7.24 -13.67
C ILE A 220 -3.50 6.45 -14.98
N ALA A 221 -3.46 7.12 -16.13
CA ALA A 221 -3.66 6.48 -17.42
C ALA A 221 -2.59 5.41 -17.72
N LEU A 222 -1.33 5.66 -17.38
CA LEU A 222 -0.24 4.71 -17.53
C LEU A 222 -0.42 3.51 -16.60
N VAL A 223 -0.78 3.74 -15.33
CA VAL A 223 -1.06 2.69 -14.35
C VAL A 223 -2.23 1.83 -14.80
N GLU A 224 -3.32 2.42 -15.27
CA GLU A 224 -4.48 1.68 -15.81
C GLU A 224 -4.10 0.82 -17.02
N LYS A 225 -3.28 1.35 -17.91
CA LYS A 225 -2.76 0.60 -19.05
C LYS A 225 -1.99 -0.64 -18.61
N ILE A 226 -1.11 -0.52 -17.60
CA ILE A 226 -0.40 -1.67 -17.02
C ILE A 226 -1.37 -2.66 -16.38
N LEU A 227 -2.26 -2.19 -15.50
CA LEU A 227 -3.22 -3.05 -14.79
C LEU A 227 -4.10 -3.82 -15.77
N ASN A 228 -4.60 -3.17 -16.82
CA ASN A 228 -5.41 -3.82 -17.85
C ASN A 228 -4.59 -4.82 -18.67
N THR A 229 -3.36 -4.47 -19.05
CA THR A 229 -2.46 -5.36 -19.78
C THR A 229 -2.15 -6.62 -18.97
N LYS A 230 -1.81 -6.47 -17.68
CA LYS A 230 -1.52 -7.59 -16.77
C LYS A 230 -2.75 -8.44 -16.45
N ARG A 231 -3.96 -7.85 -16.47
CA ARG A 231 -5.21 -8.58 -16.29
C ARG A 231 -5.51 -9.50 -17.48
N ILE A 232 -5.22 -9.05 -18.70
CA ILE A 232 -5.42 -9.84 -19.94
C ILE A 232 -4.31 -10.89 -20.08
N ASN A 233 -3.05 -10.46 -19.90
CA ASN A 233 -1.88 -11.34 -19.97
C ASN A 233 -0.95 -11.05 -18.76
N PRO A 234 -1.02 -11.87 -17.71
CA PRO A 234 -0.20 -11.68 -16.50
C PRO A 234 1.31 -11.72 -16.75
N ALA A 235 1.77 -12.29 -17.87
CA ALA A 235 3.17 -12.36 -18.26
C ALA A 235 3.62 -11.21 -19.19
N ALA A 236 2.71 -10.32 -19.59
CA ALA A 236 3.04 -9.23 -20.49
C ALA A 236 4.18 -8.36 -19.96
N ASP A 237 5.11 -7.99 -20.82
CA ASP A 237 6.14 -7.01 -20.51
C ASP A 237 5.51 -5.60 -20.51
N THR A 238 5.68 -4.89 -19.40
CA THR A 238 5.21 -3.52 -19.19
C THR A 238 6.34 -2.54 -18.88
N SER A 239 7.58 -2.97 -19.06
CA SER A 239 8.78 -2.20 -18.71
C SER A 239 8.84 -0.81 -19.37
N MET A 240 8.40 -0.69 -20.61
CA MET A 240 8.33 0.62 -21.30
C MET A 240 7.35 1.56 -20.60
N ILE A 241 6.16 1.08 -20.26
CA ILE A 241 5.14 1.90 -19.58
C ILE A 241 5.60 2.25 -18.16
N GLU A 242 6.26 1.32 -17.47
CA GLU A 242 6.85 1.56 -16.15
C GLU A 242 7.97 2.62 -16.22
N SER A 243 8.76 2.65 -17.30
CA SER A 243 9.75 3.71 -17.53
C SER A 243 9.12 5.07 -17.83
N GLU A 244 7.97 5.10 -18.51
CA GLU A 244 7.19 6.34 -18.69
C GLU A 244 6.67 6.87 -17.34
N ILE A 245 6.20 5.98 -16.46
CA ILE A 245 5.80 6.35 -15.08
C ILE A 245 7.00 6.90 -14.30
N ASP A 246 8.16 6.24 -14.37
CA ASP A 246 9.38 6.73 -13.71
C ASP A 246 9.73 8.16 -14.17
N ALA A 247 9.66 8.43 -15.47
CA ALA A 247 9.94 9.77 -16.02
C ALA A 247 8.95 10.83 -15.51
N GLU A 248 7.64 10.51 -15.43
CA GLU A 248 6.64 11.42 -14.87
C GLU A 248 6.88 11.66 -13.38
N VAL A 249 7.21 10.61 -12.63
CA VAL A 249 7.55 10.71 -11.21
C VAL A 249 8.79 11.59 -11.01
N TYR A 250 9.86 11.42 -11.81
CA TYR A 250 11.04 12.27 -11.72
C TYR A 250 10.70 13.75 -11.93
N ARG A 251 9.88 14.05 -12.93
CA ARG A 251 9.38 15.43 -13.16
C ARG A 251 8.57 15.97 -12.00
N LEU A 252 7.69 15.15 -11.46
CA LEU A 252 6.83 15.52 -10.34
C LEU A 252 7.62 15.85 -9.07
N TYR A 253 8.73 15.13 -8.83
CA TYR A 253 9.65 15.40 -7.71
C TYR A 253 10.69 16.47 -8.03
N GLY A 254 10.76 16.95 -9.27
CA GLY A 254 11.73 17.96 -9.72
C GLY A 254 13.17 17.45 -9.64
N LEU A 255 13.41 16.19 -10.01
CA LEU A 255 14.77 15.62 -10.01
C LEU A 255 15.59 16.19 -11.16
N SER A 256 16.83 16.56 -10.84
CA SER A 256 17.86 16.92 -11.84
C SER A 256 18.37 15.68 -12.59
N ASP A 257 19.01 15.88 -13.75
CA ASP A 257 19.61 14.79 -14.54
C ASP A 257 20.63 13.95 -13.74
N ASP A 258 21.38 14.58 -12.82
CA ASP A 258 22.34 13.87 -11.98
C ASP A 258 21.65 13.04 -10.90
N GLU A 259 20.55 13.53 -10.31
CA GLU A 259 19.72 12.76 -9.38
C GLU A 259 19.07 11.57 -10.07
N ILE A 260 18.59 11.75 -11.30
CA ILE A 260 18.02 10.66 -12.10
C ILE A 260 19.05 9.57 -12.37
N LYS A 261 20.28 9.93 -12.75
CA LYS A 261 21.38 8.97 -12.91
C LYS A 261 21.61 8.13 -11.65
N ILE A 262 21.61 8.78 -10.48
CA ILE A 262 21.77 8.09 -9.20
C ILE A 262 20.60 7.11 -8.94
N VAL A 263 19.37 7.56 -9.17
CA VAL A 263 18.17 6.73 -9.00
C VAL A 263 18.19 5.52 -9.94
N GLU A 264 18.70 5.68 -11.15
CA GLU A 264 18.82 4.63 -12.15
C GLU A 264 20.06 3.76 -12.01
N GLY A 265 20.96 4.08 -11.09
CA GLY A 265 22.19 3.32 -10.85
C GLY A 265 23.24 3.49 -11.96
N ARG A 266 23.27 4.66 -12.60
CA ARG A 266 24.18 5.02 -13.68
C ARG A 266 25.27 5.98 -13.22
#